data_11f57cec65e63e75c0db43fe06a9e1b2
#
_entry.id   11f57cec65e63e75c0db43fe06a9e1b2
#
_cell.length_a   1.000
_cell.length_b   1.000
_cell.length_c   1.000
_cell.angle_alpha   90.00
_cell.angle_beta   90.00
_cell.angle_gamma   90.00
#
_symmetry.space_group_name_H-M   'P 1'
#
loop_
_entity.id
_entity.type
_entity.pdbx_description
1 polymer ?
#
loop_
_entity_poly.entity_id
_entity_poly.type
_entity_poly.pdbx_seq_one_letter_code
_entity_poly.pdbx_strand_id
1 'polypeptide(L)'
;MMEERVKQLEMVTKRLMRRATKKASVLITPYPISNAVFGEKVEGPILRYMFPCDGIITKGFIRLGVKPKSKVMLGFKIFNESKSASRGTSLDNKTTSISPELSVTAGDCLEVSLEYMEEAKEPVTEIWISFLWRPTIKDIEAKSFLMEDIENDLRQIEMTARESLS
;
A
#
# COMPACT_ATOMS: atom_id res chain seq x y z
N MET A 1 11.89 22.13 -43.07
CA MET A 1 10.50 21.61 -42.80
C MET A 1 10.46 20.20 -42.22
N MET A 2 11.16 19.23 -42.77
CA MET A 2 11.11 17.82 -42.22
C MET A 2 11.81 17.70 -40.85
N GLU A 3 12.96 18.33 -40.68
CA GLU A 3 13.70 18.34 -39.40
C GLU A 3 12.93 19.00 -38.24
N GLU A 4 12.15 20.04 -38.52
CA GLU A 4 11.32 20.69 -37.49
C GLU A 4 10.15 19.81 -37.05
N ARG A 5 9.54 19.06 -37.98
CA ARG A 5 8.48 18.08 -37.62
C ARG A 5 9.01 16.92 -36.80
N VAL A 6 10.20 16.42 -37.12
CA VAL A 6 10.86 15.36 -36.33
C VAL A 6 11.16 15.87 -34.92
N LYS A 7 11.71 17.07 -34.75
CA LYS A 7 11.95 17.68 -33.42
C LYS A 7 10.66 17.89 -32.61
N GLN A 8 9.58 18.29 -33.29
CA GLN A 8 8.28 18.44 -32.63
C GLN A 8 7.72 17.08 -32.17
N LEU A 9 7.82 16.02 -32.99
CA LEU A 9 7.43 14.67 -32.64
C LEU A 9 8.25 14.14 -31.46
N GLU A 10 9.56 14.32 -31.45
CA GLU A 10 10.42 13.95 -30.34
C GLU A 10 10.02 14.64 -29.01
N MET A 11 9.69 15.95 -29.08
CA MET A 11 9.24 16.67 -27.88
C MET A 11 7.89 16.19 -27.38
N VAL A 12 6.94 15.91 -28.27
CA VAL A 12 5.62 15.37 -27.90
C VAL A 12 5.77 13.99 -27.30
N THR A 13 6.58 13.13 -27.90
CA THR A 13 6.88 11.79 -27.43
C THR A 13 7.52 11.81 -26.05
N LYS A 14 8.55 12.64 -25.82
CA LYS A 14 9.16 12.81 -24.49
C LYS A 14 8.15 13.32 -23.44
N ARG A 15 7.21 14.18 -23.83
CA ARG A 15 6.13 14.61 -22.91
C ARG A 15 5.13 13.51 -22.60
N LEU A 16 4.76 12.69 -23.58
CA LEU A 16 3.86 11.55 -23.40
C LEU A 16 4.50 10.48 -22.51
N MET A 17 5.78 10.18 -22.75
CA MET A 17 6.55 9.26 -21.91
C MET A 17 6.62 9.74 -20.44
N ARG A 18 6.91 11.02 -20.20
CA ARG A 18 6.91 11.59 -18.85
C ARG A 18 5.53 11.56 -18.18
N ARG A 19 4.45 11.68 -18.94
CA ARG A 19 3.07 11.56 -18.44
C ARG A 19 2.69 10.12 -18.17
N ALA A 20 3.09 9.18 -19.02
CA ALA A 20 2.87 7.75 -18.84
C ALA A 20 3.62 7.22 -17.60
N THR A 21 4.90 7.57 -17.43
CA THR A 21 5.68 7.21 -16.23
C THR A 21 5.14 7.85 -14.96
N LYS A 22 4.67 9.10 -14.99
CA LYS A 22 3.97 9.69 -13.84
C LYS A 22 2.64 9.00 -13.53
N LYS A 23 1.84 8.63 -14.53
CA LYS A 23 0.60 7.89 -14.32
C LYS A 23 0.86 6.45 -13.82
N ALA A 24 1.85 5.76 -14.34
CA ALA A 24 2.22 4.43 -13.86
C ALA A 24 2.64 4.44 -12.38
N SER A 25 3.36 5.48 -11.93
CA SER A 25 3.71 5.64 -10.51
C SER A 25 2.52 6.01 -9.60
N VAL A 26 1.40 6.45 -10.17
CA VAL A 26 0.17 6.84 -9.42
C VAL A 26 -0.84 5.68 -9.34
N LEU A 27 -0.70 4.64 -10.16
CA LEU A 27 -1.65 3.53 -10.26
C LEU A 27 -1.40 2.37 -9.27
N ILE A 28 -0.45 2.48 -8.34
CA ILE A 28 -0.33 1.51 -7.25
C ILE A 28 -1.42 1.82 -6.24
N THR A 29 -2.57 1.20 -6.42
CA THR A 29 -3.68 1.22 -5.47
C THR A 29 -3.21 0.57 -4.17
N PRO A 30 -3.43 1.19 -3.00
CA PRO A 30 -3.15 0.54 -1.74
C PRO A 30 -4.00 -0.72 -1.61
N TYR A 31 -3.37 -1.81 -1.17
CA TYR A 31 -4.05 -3.08 -0.90
C TYR A 31 -4.62 -3.06 0.52
N PRO A 32 -5.90 -3.45 0.70
CA PRO A 32 -6.45 -3.64 2.04
C PRO A 32 -5.94 -4.96 2.63
N ILE A 33 -5.42 -4.87 3.86
CA ILE A 33 -5.16 -6.02 4.72
C ILE A 33 -6.21 -5.97 5.80
N SER A 34 -7.16 -6.91 5.81
CA SER A 34 -8.32 -6.84 6.67
C SER A 34 -8.55 -8.15 7.41
N ASN A 35 -9.09 -8.06 8.61
CA ASN A 35 -9.59 -9.18 9.39
C ASN A 35 -10.78 -8.76 10.25
N ALA A 36 -11.58 -9.74 10.66
CA ALA A 36 -12.63 -9.58 11.64
C ALA A 36 -12.58 -10.73 12.66
N VAL A 37 -12.67 -10.40 13.93
CA VAL A 37 -12.63 -11.37 15.02
C VAL A 37 -13.86 -11.19 15.89
N PHE A 38 -14.48 -12.32 16.23
CA PHE A 38 -15.68 -12.41 17.05
C PHE A 38 -15.44 -13.41 18.17
N GLY A 39 -15.97 -13.14 19.36
CA GLY A 39 -15.87 -14.02 20.49
C GLY A 39 -16.48 -13.43 21.77
N GLU A 40 -16.50 -14.18 22.84
CA GLU A 40 -16.96 -13.68 24.15
C GLU A 40 -16.05 -12.58 24.69
N LYS A 41 -14.74 -12.69 24.42
CA LYS A 41 -13.72 -11.69 24.70
C LYS A 41 -12.67 -11.75 23.60
N VAL A 42 -12.53 -10.67 22.84
CA VAL A 42 -11.46 -10.54 21.86
C VAL A 42 -10.22 -9.99 22.56
N GLU A 43 -9.11 -10.73 22.56
CA GLU A 43 -7.85 -10.37 23.18
C GLU A 43 -6.69 -11.06 22.47
N GLY A 44 -5.50 -10.47 22.52
CA GLY A 44 -4.30 -11.00 21.87
C GLY A 44 -4.24 -10.71 20.34
N PRO A 45 -3.50 -11.54 19.60
CA PRO A 45 -3.31 -11.30 18.17
C PRO A 45 -4.63 -11.43 17.38
N ILE A 46 -4.98 -10.36 16.67
CA ILE A 46 -6.21 -10.27 15.86
C ILE A 46 -5.92 -10.22 14.36
N LEU A 47 -4.70 -9.88 13.97
CA LEU A 47 -4.26 -9.86 12.57
C LEU A 47 -2.77 -10.24 12.52
N ARG A 48 -2.43 -11.13 11.58
CA ARG A 48 -1.04 -11.41 11.19
C ARG A 48 -0.94 -11.37 9.68
N TYR A 49 0.07 -10.67 9.18
CA TYR A 49 0.31 -10.54 7.75
C TYR A 49 1.80 -10.45 7.45
N MET A 50 2.26 -11.18 6.43
CA MET A 50 3.63 -11.12 5.93
C MET A 50 3.66 -10.33 4.63
N PHE A 51 4.52 -9.33 4.53
CA PHE A 51 4.63 -8.47 3.34
C PHE A 51 5.49 -9.14 2.26
N PRO A 52 4.95 -9.33 1.04
CA PRO A 52 5.69 -9.96 -0.05
C PRO A 52 6.73 -9.02 -0.67
N CYS A 53 6.61 -7.72 -0.48
CA CYS A 53 7.55 -6.72 -0.99
C CYS A 53 7.58 -5.49 -0.08
N ASP A 54 8.52 -4.58 -0.34
CA ASP A 54 8.64 -3.32 0.37
C ASP A 54 7.37 -2.46 0.19
N GLY A 55 7.05 -1.64 1.18
CA GLY A 55 5.90 -0.75 1.11
C GLY A 55 5.70 0.10 2.35
N ILE A 56 4.56 0.78 2.39
CA ILE A 56 4.17 1.66 3.51
C ILE A 56 2.72 1.37 3.89
N ILE A 57 2.48 1.15 5.18
CA ILE A 57 1.13 1.11 5.76
C ILE A 57 0.72 2.56 6.00
N THR A 58 -0.29 3.04 5.25
CA THR A 58 -0.66 4.46 5.23
C THR A 58 -1.81 4.79 6.16
N LYS A 59 -2.81 3.91 6.23
CA LYS A 59 -4.02 4.12 7.04
C LYS A 59 -4.48 2.82 7.66
N GLY A 60 -5.10 2.93 8.83
CA GLY A 60 -5.81 1.84 9.47
C GLY A 60 -7.21 2.29 9.89
N PHE A 61 -8.17 1.38 9.76
CA PHE A 61 -9.56 1.56 10.18
C PHE A 61 -9.91 0.44 11.14
N ILE A 62 -10.38 0.81 12.31
CA ILE A 62 -10.79 -0.13 13.35
C ILE A 62 -12.24 0.17 13.70
N ARG A 63 -13.07 -0.88 13.74
CA ARG A 63 -14.45 -0.79 14.21
C ARG A 63 -14.68 -1.88 15.26
N LEU A 64 -15.19 -1.47 16.39
CA LEU A 64 -15.64 -2.37 17.46
C LEU A 64 -17.16 -2.55 17.36
N GLY A 65 -17.68 -3.67 17.79
CA GLY A 65 -19.12 -3.92 17.87
C GLY A 65 -19.83 -2.91 18.75
N VAL A 66 -19.22 -2.58 19.88
CA VAL A 66 -19.69 -1.56 20.84
C VAL A 66 -18.54 -0.61 21.20
N LYS A 67 -18.85 0.57 21.72
CA LYS A 67 -17.84 1.44 22.31
C LYS A 67 -17.23 0.78 23.54
N PRO A 68 -15.88 0.68 23.66
CA PRO A 68 -15.25 0.06 24.81
C PRO A 68 -15.52 0.88 26.08
N LYS A 69 -15.82 0.20 27.16
CA LYS A 69 -15.98 0.79 28.50
C LYS A 69 -14.72 0.65 29.35
N SER A 70 -13.85 -0.26 29.00
CA SER A 70 -12.53 -0.46 29.61
C SER A 70 -11.46 0.15 28.71
N LYS A 71 -10.30 0.49 29.29
CA LYS A 71 -9.13 0.93 28.53
C LYS A 71 -8.61 -0.22 27.68
N VAL A 72 -8.72 -0.05 26.37
CA VAL A 72 -8.28 -1.02 25.37
C VAL A 72 -7.22 -0.39 24.50
N MET A 73 -6.15 -1.13 24.24
CA MET A 73 -5.06 -0.73 23.36
C MET A 73 -4.97 -1.67 22.16
N LEU A 74 -4.73 -1.09 21.00
CA LEU A 74 -4.34 -1.81 19.83
C LEU A 74 -2.82 -1.73 19.70
N GLY A 75 -2.16 -2.88 19.83
CA GLY A 75 -0.72 -3.02 19.64
C GLY A 75 -0.39 -3.36 18.19
N PHE A 76 0.65 -2.73 17.65
CA PHE A 76 1.21 -3.01 16.34
C PHE A 76 2.64 -3.47 16.52
N LYS A 77 2.97 -4.62 15.99
CA LYS A 77 4.33 -5.15 15.97
C LYS A 77 4.74 -5.47 14.55
N ILE A 78 5.82 -4.85 14.09
CA ILE A 78 6.47 -5.21 12.82
C ILE A 78 7.77 -5.89 13.18
N PHE A 79 7.97 -7.09 12.67
CA PHE A 79 9.14 -7.89 12.99
C PHE A 79 9.56 -8.78 11.82
N ASN A 80 10.83 -9.14 11.81
CA ASN A 80 11.42 -10.19 11.00
C ASN A 80 12.55 -10.85 11.82
N GLU A 81 13.38 -11.67 11.19
CA GLU A 81 14.49 -12.37 11.86
C GLU A 81 15.49 -11.43 12.55
N SER A 82 15.64 -10.19 12.05
CA SER A 82 16.69 -9.24 12.48
C SER A 82 16.18 -8.02 13.23
N LYS A 83 14.86 -7.70 13.14
CA LYS A 83 14.29 -6.48 13.72
C LYS A 83 12.92 -6.72 14.34
N SER A 84 12.61 -5.93 15.35
CA SER A 84 11.27 -5.86 15.94
C SER A 84 10.99 -4.43 16.39
N ALA A 85 9.86 -3.88 15.96
CA ALA A 85 9.37 -2.57 16.38
C ALA A 85 7.91 -2.67 16.80
N SER A 86 7.54 -2.03 17.91
CA SER A 86 6.19 -2.06 18.44
C SER A 86 5.68 -0.65 18.68
N ARG A 87 4.40 -0.43 18.42
CA ARG A 87 3.64 0.78 18.74
C ARG A 87 2.27 0.40 19.26
N GLY A 88 1.63 1.30 20.00
CA GLY A 88 0.27 1.11 20.49
C GLY A 88 -0.58 2.34 20.30
N THR A 89 -1.88 2.17 20.19
CA THR A 89 -2.87 3.24 20.19
C THR A 89 -4.06 2.87 21.05
N SER A 90 -4.59 3.82 21.80
CA SER A 90 -5.80 3.63 22.60
C SER A 90 -7.04 3.60 21.71
N LEU A 91 -7.98 2.73 22.04
CA LEU A 91 -9.28 2.61 21.38
C LEU A 91 -10.37 3.14 22.30
N ASP A 92 -10.67 4.43 22.17
CA ASP A 92 -11.65 5.11 23.03
C ASP A 92 -13.04 5.22 22.40
N ASN A 93 -13.15 4.85 21.12
CA ASN A 93 -14.37 4.98 20.33
C ASN A 93 -14.73 3.66 19.61
N LYS A 94 -16.00 3.55 19.23
CA LYS A 94 -16.49 2.43 18.43
C LYS A 94 -15.78 2.33 17.07
N THR A 95 -15.40 3.45 16.48
CA THR A 95 -14.66 3.53 15.22
C THR A 95 -13.44 4.42 15.40
N THR A 96 -12.29 3.94 15.00
CA THR A 96 -11.01 4.64 15.09
C THR A 96 -10.31 4.59 13.74
N SER A 97 -9.80 5.72 13.29
CA SER A 97 -8.94 5.82 12.12
C SER A 97 -7.54 6.23 12.57
N ILE A 98 -6.54 5.56 12.05
CA ILE A 98 -5.14 5.83 12.36
C ILE A 98 -4.32 5.99 11.08
N SER A 99 -3.25 6.77 11.16
CA SER A 99 -2.28 6.95 10.06
C SER A 99 -0.89 6.56 10.57
N PRO A 100 -0.57 5.26 10.60
CA PRO A 100 0.65 4.79 11.24
C PRO A 100 1.91 5.14 10.46
N GLU A 101 1.83 5.33 9.14
CA GLU A 101 2.96 5.61 8.23
C GLU A 101 4.18 4.70 8.49
N LEU A 102 3.91 3.38 8.56
CA LEU A 102 4.92 2.38 8.89
C LEU A 102 5.53 1.82 7.61
N SER A 103 6.84 2.00 7.46
CA SER A 103 7.60 1.36 6.38
C SER A 103 7.82 -0.12 6.69
N VAL A 104 7.60 -0.96 5.69
CA VAL A 104 7.81 -2.40 5.75
C VAL A 104 8.72 -2.84 4.61
N THR A 105 9.47 -3.90 4.82
CA THR A 105 10.31 -4.55 3.81
C THR A 105 9.78 -5.94 3.50
N ALA A 106 10.16 -6.49 2.34
CA ALA A 106 9.81 -7.86 1.99
C ALA A 106 10.20 -8.84 3.09
N GLY A 107 9.28 -9.72 3.48
CA GLY A 107 9.46 -10.68 4.57
C GLY A 107 9.16 -10.13 5.98
N ASP A 108 8.90 -8.83 6.15
CA ASP A 108 8.41 -8.31 7.42
C ASP A 108 7.03 -8.87 7.74
N CYS A 109 6.79 -9.18 9.01
CA CYS A 109 5.49 -9.59 9.53
C CYS A 109 4.87 -8.44 10.33
N LEU A 110 3.61 -8.15 10.05
CA LEU A 110 2.76 -7.32 10.90
C LEU A 110 1.95 -8.22 11.82
N GLU A 111 2.02 -7.99 13.11
CA GLU A 111 1.09 -8.52 14.09
C GLU A 111 0.34 -7.37 14.73
N VAL A 112 -0.97 -7.47 14.77
CA VAL A 112 -1.83 -6.53 15.48
C VAL A 112 -2.53 -7.28 16.59
N SER A 113 -2.43 -6.76 17.82
CA SER A 113 -3.01 -7.34 19.01
C SER A 113 -3.96 -6.38 19.70
N LEU A 114 -4.98 -6.93 20.33
CA LEU A 114 -5.87 -6.17 21.22
C LEU A 114 -5.52 -6.53 22.67
N GLU A 115 -5.24 -5.49 23.46
CA GLU A 115 -4.81 -5.65 24.86
C GLU A 115 -5.69 -4.80 25.78
N TYR A 116 -6.03 -5.36 26.95
CA TYR A 116 -6.72 -4.63 28.00
C TYR A 116 -5.71 -4.12 29.01
N MET A 117 -5.78 -2.83 29.32
CA MET A 117 -4.89 -2.18 30.28
C MET A 117 -5.37 -2.38 31.72
N GLU A 118 -6.61 -2.85 31.90
CA GLU A 118 -7.26 -3.15 33.17
C GLU A 118 -8.23 -4.31 32.99
N GLU A 119 -8.73 -4.89 34.08
CA GLU A 119 -9.74 -5.94 34.00
C GLU A 119 -10.99 -5.46 33.25
N ALA A 120 -11.34 -6.18 32.19
CA ALA A 120 -12.43 -5.80 31.30
C ALA A 120 -13.78 -6.09 31.97
N LYS A 121 -14.48 -5.06 32.41
CA LYS A 121 -15.87 -5.18 32.91
C LYS A 121 -16.84 -5.57 31.79
N GLU A 122 -16.63 -5.03 30.59
CA GLU A 122 -17.36 -5.35 29.39
C GLU A 122 -16.35 -5.59 28.26
N PRO A 123 -16.04 -6.83 27.94
CA PRO A 123 -15.03 -7.14 26.92
C PRO A 123 -15.52 -6.78 25.52
N VAL A 124 -14.58 -6.48 24.63
CA VAL A 124 -14.84 -6.34 23.20
C VAL A 124 -15.15 -7.74 22.66
N THR A 125 -16.31 -7.90 22.04
CA THR A 125 -16.78 -9.18 21.47
C THR A 125 -16.70 -9.21 19.95
N GLU A 126 -16.48 -8.05 19.32
CA GLU A 126 -16.42 -7.91 17.88
C GLU A 126 -15.43 -6.81 17.52
N ILE A 127 -14.46 -7.13 16.66
CA ILE A 127 -13.54 -6.17 16.07
C ILE A 127 -13.36 -6.40 14.58
N TRP A 128 -13.45 -5.33 13.82
CA TRP A 128 -13.12 -5.25 12.40
C TRP A 128 -11.89 -4.37 12.24
N ILE A 129 -10.89 -4.84 11.51
CA ILE A 129 -9.66 -4.11 11.29
C ILE A 129 -9.30 -4.16 9.82
N SER A 130 -8.87 -3.02 9.29
CA SER A 130 -8.39 -2.90 7.91
C SER A 130 -7.25 -1.92 7.85
N PHE A 131 -6.15 -2.31 7.20
CA PHE A 131 -5.01 -1.44 6.88
C PHE A 131 -4.89 -1.27 5.39
N LEU A 132 -4.53 -0.08 4.96
CA LEU A 132 -4.15 0.21 3.59
C LEU A 132 -2.63 0.17 3.49
N TRP A 133 -2.13 -0.81 2.77
CA TRP A 133 -0.73 -0.98 2.45
C TRP A 133 -0.46 -0.60 1.00
N ARG A 134 0.51 0.28 0.79
CA ARG A 134 0.97 0.70 -0.53
C ARG A 134 2.33 0.06 -0.80
N PRO A 135 2.45 -0.88 -1.74
CA PRO A 135 3.74 -1.42 -2.16
C PRO A 135 4.62 -0.30 -2.73
N THR A 136 5.91 -0.35 -2.43
CA THR A 136 6.92 0.48 -3.08
C THR A 136 7.58 -0.37 -4.14
N ILE A 137 7.21 -0.18 -5.41
CA ILE A 137 7.90 -0.88 -6.49
C ILE A 137 9.23 -0.19 -6.70
N LYS A 138 10.28 -0.77 -6.16
CA LYS A 138 11.66 -0.42 -6.51
C LYS A 138 12.08 -1.05 -7.83
N ASP A 139 11.25 -1.90 -8.43
CA ASP A 139 11.59 -2.70 -9.58
C ASP A 139 11.74 -1.84 -10.82
N ILE A 140 12.99 -1.65 -11.15
CA ILE A 140 13.48 -1.19 -12.44
C ILE A 140 12.92 -2.07 -13.59
N GLU A 141 12.63 -3.36 -13.33
CA GLU A 141 12.09 -4.29 -14.31
C GLU A 141 10.70 -3.91 -14.82
N ALA A 142 9.76 -3.54 -13.96
CA ALA A 142 8.43 -3.09 -14.40
C ALA A 142 8.50 -1.77 -15.17
N LYS A 143 9.45 -0.89 -14.86
CA LYS A 143 9.75 0.30 -15.65
C LYS A 143 10.44 -0.04 -16.97
N SER A 144 11.28 -1.06 -16.99
CA SER A 144 11.97 -1.54 -18.17
C SER A 144 10.99 -2.14 -19.18
N PHE A 145 10.07 -3.01 -18.77
CA PHE A 145 9.03 -3.56 -19.66
C PHE A 145 8.15 -2.46 -20.28
N LEU A 146 7.66 -1.52 -19.48
CA LEU A 146 6.86 -0.41 -19.99
C LEU A 146 7.64 0.53 -20.93
N MET A 147 8.92 0.72 -20.67
CA MET A 147 9.77 1.54 -21.54
C MET A 147 10.09 0.82 -22.85
N GLU A 148 10.31 -0.49 -22.80
CA GLU A 148 10.61 -1.32 -23.96
C GLU A 148 9.40 -1.45 -24.90
N ASP A 149 8.19 -1.61 -24.33
CA ASP A 149 6.94 -1.59 -25.11
C ASP A 149 6.71 -0.23 -25.78
N ILE A 150 6.91 0.87 -25.07
CA ILE A 150 6.78 2.23 -25.62
C ILE A 150 7.83 2.51 -26.69
N GLU A 151 9.08 2.05 -26.52
CA GLU A 151 10.13 2.21 -27.52
C GLU A 151 9.83 1.37 -28.78
N ASN A 152 9.28 0.17 -28.63
CA ASN A 152 8.87 -0.68 -29.74
C ASN A 152 7.69 -0.06 -30.51
N ASP A 153 6.68 0.45 -29.83
CA ASP A 153 5.55 1.16 -30.44
C ASP A 153 6.02 2.40 -31.21
N LEU A 154 6.97 3.13 -30.66
CA LEU A 154 7.55 4.32 -31.31
C LEU A 154 8.34 3.96 -32.57
N ARG A 155 9.13 2.87 -32.55
CA ARG A 155 9.85 2.37 -33.74
C ARG A 155 8.88 1.95 -34.84
N GLN A 156 7.77 1.31 -34.49
CA GLN A 156 6.73 0.95 -35.45
C GLN A 156 6.08 2.20 -36.07
N ILE A 157 5.75 3.21 -35.30
CA ILE A 157 5.18 4.47 -35.79
C ILE A 157 6.17 5.19 -36.71
N GLU A 158 7.45 5.23 -36.36
CA GLU A 158 8.49 5.83 -37.22
C GLU A 158 8.66 5.07 -38.56
N MET A 159 8.63 3.73 -38.52
CA MET A 159 8.72 2.92 -39.73
C MET A 159 7.52 3.15 -40.64
N THR A 160 6.29 3.13 -40.10
CA THR A 160 5.08 3.39 -40.86
C THR A 160 5.05 4.81 -41.45
N ALA A 161 5.54 5.78 -40.69
CA ALA A 161 5.64 7.16 -41.18
C ALA A 161 6.67 7.31 -42.32
N ARG A 162 7.76 6.54 -42.31
CA ARG A 162 8.75 6.54 -43.39
C ARG A 162 8.23 5.87 -44.66
N GLU A 163 7.49 4.75 -44.51
CA GLU A 163 6.87 4.06 -45.64
C GLU A 163 5.77 4.87 -46.33
N SER A 164 5.04 5.70 -45.57
CA SER A 164 4.00 6.58 -46.13
C SER A 164 4.52 7.84 -46.82
N LEU A 165 5.83 8.13 -46.73
CA LEU A 165 6.51 9.28 -47.31
C LEU A 165 7.43 8.91 -48.50
N SER A 166 7.57 7.62 -48.81
CA SER A 166 8.29 7.11 -49.98
C SER A 166 7.33 6.82 -51.15
#